data_6a10b394aeb46a3122e145593c269921
#
_entry.id   6a10b394aeb46a3122e145593c269921
#
_cell.length_a   1.000
_cell.length_b   1.000
_cell.length_c   1.000
_cell.angle_alpha   90.00
_cell.angle_beta   90.00
_cell.angle_gamma   90.00
#
_symmetry.space_group_name_H-M   'P 1'
#
loop_
_entity.id
_entity.type
_entity.pdbx_description
1 polymer ?
#
loop_
_entity_poly.entity_id
_entity_poly.type
_entity_poly.pdbx_seq_one_letter_code
_entity_poly.pdbx_strand_id
1 'polypeptide(L)'
;MHDSAERDPPPRCHPGTREKATKDIIQWIEEPTSSSTVLWVSGRPGVGKSALMQRIAELDGIYFGGCFFFRRGTPGCNVKDHLFSTLAYQLTTNVHGMVEHVDRAMIQDFSLPKRSATVQLKRLIIEPIRLLPIPVHSIIIIIDGLDECDGFDSQRDILTLIGQVAMDPSVAIRFIIASRPEHQICDMFNKEPLVSRTRHLVLDEAYDTAVDIERYLREKFEDIYSCNRDIMPDVKSPWPSKDNLETLVWRASGQFIYAATVIQFVDSNTDFRTPKEKLNIILDPSPIQVSAFSELDRLYTQILSQYPDSEVLVHILGVILVLEEGSMYTHLGEHVHSPATIATITGLGDANVHLALRALRSIIKIWTAPVFDDADNNEPNGTKIQSVKLCHRSFHDFLTDKARSGPYFIETPLVVGRVLCRILELATTSFKELKGCRR
;
A
#
# COMPACT_ATOMS: atom_id res chain seq x y z
N MET A 1 -4.64 9.49 -5.98
CA MET A 1 -3.84 10.74 -5.79
C MET A 1 -2.99 10.57 -4.54
N HIS A 2 -1.89 11.34 -4.41
CA HIS A 2 -0.97 11.23 -3.25
C HIS A 2 -1.59 11.73 -1.94
N ASP A 3 -2.59 12.59 -2.04
CA ASP A 3 -3.31 13.28 -0.96
C ASP A 3 -4.77 12.79 -0.80
N SER A 4 -5.14 11.65 -1.40
CA SER A 4 -6.51 11.14 -1.26
C SER A 4 -6.81 10.62 0.15
N ALA A 5 -8.05 10.77 0.61
CA ALA A 5 -8.50 10.26 1.90
C ALA A 5 -8.29 8.74 2.06
N GLU A 6 -8.35 7.98 0.97
CA GLU A 6 -8.08 6.54 0.97
C GLU A 6 -6.64 6.18 1.34
N ARG A 7 -5.72 7.16 1.27
CA ARG A 7 -4.31 7.01 1.60
C ARG A 7 -3.92 7.64 2.93
N ASP A 8 -4.84 8.27 3.63
CA ASP A 8 -4.55 8.97 4.89
C ASP A 8 -4.41 8.00 6.09
N PRO A 9 -3.32 8.04 6.88
CA PRO A 9 -2.07 8.73 6.56
C PRO A 9 -1.27 7.99 5.48
N PRO A 10 -0.67 8.72 4.51
CA PRO A 10 0.16 8.12 3.47
C PRO A 10 1.48 7.57 4.07
N PRO A 11 2.10 6.55 3.44
CA PRO A 11 3.43 6.12 3.83
C PRO A 11 4.43 7.25 3.58
N ARG A 12 5.28 7.58 4.57
CA ARG A 12 6.28 8.64 4.48
C ARG A 12 7.66 8.11 4.81
N CYS A 13 8.68 8.65 4.14
CA CYS A 13 10.06 8.44 4.55
C CYS A 13 10.30 9.11 5.91
N HIS A 14 10.98 8.40 6.80
CA HIS A 14 11.46 9.01 8.05
C HIS A 14 12.45 10.15 7.75
N PRO A 15 12.44 11.26 8.51
CA PRO A 15 13.38 12.36 8.28
C PRO A 15 14.83 11.88 8.21
N GLY A 16 15.60 12.40 7.25
CA GLY A 16 17.00 12.03 7.04
C GLY A 16 17.24 10.65 6.44
N THR A 17 16.17 9.92 6.02
CA THR A 17 16.30 8.65 5.29
C THR A 17 15.98 8.83 3.80
N ARG A 18 16.49 7.94 2.96
CA ARG A 18 16.29 7.94 1.49
C ARG A 18 16.76 9.23 0.78
N GLU A 19 17.67 9.99 1.42
CA GLU A 19 18.16 11.26 0.89
C GLU A 19 18.89 11.09 -0.46
N LYS A 20 19.75 10.07 -0.58
CA LYS A 20 20.49 9.78 -1.79
C LYS A 20 19.55 9.39 -2.94
N ALA A 21 18.63 8.47 -2.71
CA ALA A 21 17.65 8.07 -3.70
C ALA A 21 16.76 9.24 -4.15
N THR A 22 16.36 10.10 -3.22
CA THR A 22 15.60 11.33 -3.51
C THR A 22 16.42 12.26 -4.40
N LYS A 23 17.69 12.49 -4.09
CA LYS A 23 18.60 13.34 -4.89
C LYS A 23 18.79 12.80 -6.31
N ASP A 24 19.00 11.49 -6.46
CA ASP A 24 19.18 10.86 -7.77
C ASP A 24 17.91 10.98 -8.64
N ILE A 25 16.72 10.89 -8.03
CA ILE A 25 15.45 11.10 -8.74
C ILE A 25 15.29 12.57 -9.14
N ILE A 26 15.58 13.53 -8.24
CA ILE A 26 15.52 14.97 -8.53
C ILE A 26 16.50 15.29 -9.66
N GLN A 27 17.75 14.83 -9.58
CA GLN A 27 18.72 15.02 -10.65
C GLN A 27 18.19 14.49 -11.99
N TRP A 28 17.56 13.32 -12.03
CA TRP A 28 16.97 12.80 -13.25
C TRP A 28 15.81 13.68 -13.74
N ILE A 29 14.97 14.21 -12.85
CA ILE A 29 13.87 15.13 -13.21
C ILE A 29 14.41 16.41 -13.84
N GLU A 30 15.49 16.96 -13.32
CA GLU A 30 16.09 18.24 -13.74
C GLU A 30 16.99 18.11 -14.99
N GLU A 31 17.35 16.90 -15.40
CA GLU A 31 18.24 16.64 -16.53
C GLU A 31 17.57 17.06 -17.87
N PRO A 32 17.99 18.18 -18.50
CA PRO A 32 17.24 18.77 -19.65
C PRO A 32 17.35 17.92 -20.92
N THR A 33 18.43 17.15 -21.07
CA THR A 33 18.79 16.41 -22.30
C THR A 33 18.81 14.89 -22.10
N SER A 34 18.15 14.39 -21.06
CA SER A 34 18.11 12.95 -20.81
C SER A 34 17.45 12.21 -21.96
N SER A 35 18.13 11.22 -22.51
CA SER A 35 17.55 10.28 -23.49
C SER A 35 16.46 9.41 -22.88
N SER A 36 16.44 9.30 -21.54
CA SER A 36 15.45 8.53 -20.80
C SER A 36 14.24 9.38 -20.41
N THR A 37 13.07 8.96 -20.84
CA THR A 37 11.77 9.58 -20.49
C THR A 37 11.03 8.78 -19.42
N VAL A 38 11.54 7.61 -19.05
CA VAL A 38 11.01 6.76 -17.99
C VAL A 38 12.08 6.51 -16.95
N LEU A 39 11.73 6.63 -15.68
CA LEU A 39 12.53 6.19 -14.55
C LEU A 39 11.82 5.00 -13.89
N TRP A 40 12.43 3.82 -13.93
CA TRP A 40 11.89 2.66 -13.23
C TRP A 40 12.60 2.48 -11.89
N VAL A 41 11.83 2.65 -10.80
CA VAL A 41 12.28 2.47 -9.42
C VAL A 41 11.85 1.08 -8.95
N SER A 42 12.78 0.15 -8.92
CA SER A 42 12.49 -1.22 -8.50
C SER A 42 13.05 -1.54 -7.12
N GLY A 43 12.50 -2.58 -6.52
CA GLY A 43 13.00 -3.08 -5.25
C GLY A 43 12.08 -4.11 -4.60
N ARG A 44 12.63 -4.89 -3.66
CA ARG A 44 11.91 -5.93 -2.92
C ARG A 44 10.70 -5.37 -2.15
N PRO A 45 9.74 -6.22 -1.72
CA PRO A 45 8.68 -5.80 -0.81
C PRO A 45 9.23 -5.12 0.44
N GLY A 46 8.58 -4.04 0.89
CA GLY A 46 8.93 -3.39 2.17
C GLY A 46 10.18 -2.51 2.18
N VAL A 47 10.85 -2.29 1.04
CA VAL A 47 12.02 -1.40 0.96
C VAL A 47 11.67 0.10 0.99
N GLY A 48 10.38 0.47 0.96
CA GLY A 48 9.93 1.86 1.07
C GLY A 48 9.71 2.58 -0.26
N LYS A 49 9.45 1.87 -1.39
CA LYS A 49 9.13 2.48 -2.70
C LYS A 49 8.01 3.51 -2.61
N SER A 50 6.87 3.11 -2.05
CA SER A 50 5.68 4.00 -1.97
C SER A 50 5.90 5.22 -1.08
N ALA A 51 6.71 5.10 -0.01
CA ALA A 51 7.10 6.24 0.81
C ALA A 51 8.01 7.23 0.04
N LEU A 52 8.91 6.69 -0.78
CA LEU A 52 9.75 7.51 -1.66
C LEU A 52 8.90 8.19 -2.75
N MET A 53 7.98 7.47 -3.39
CA MET A 53 7.06 8.05 -4.39
C MET A 53 6.17 9.14 -3.78
N GLN A 54 5.69 8.94 -2.55
CA GLN A 54 4.95 9.97 -1.81
C GLN A 54 5.80 11.23 -1.60
N ARG A 55 7.05 11.06 -1.14
CA ARG A 55 7.98 12.18 -0.96
C ARG A 55 8.24 12.93 -2.26
N ILE A 56 8.43 12.23 -3.38
CA ILE A 56 8.64 12.88 -4.69
C ILE A 56 7.39 13.63 -5.14
N ALA A 57 6.18 13.08 -4.92
CA ALA A 57 4.93 13.74 -5.26
C ALA A 57 4.65 15.01 -4.43
N GLU A 58 5.26 15.12 -3.24
CA GLU A 58 5.14 16.27 -2.33
C GLU A 58 6.26 17.31 -2.51
N LEU A 59 7.19 17.11 -3.47
CA LEU A 59 8.28 18.07 -3.69
C LEU A 59 7.79 19.34 -4.37
N ASP A 60 8.15 20.47 -3.80
CA ASP A 60 8.02 21.75 -4.46
C ASP A 60 9.03 21.90 -5.63
N GLY A 61 8.66 22.66 -6.66
CA GLY A 61 9.54 23.02 -7.75
C GLY A 61 9.66 22.02 -8.90
N ILE A 62 9.03 20.85 -8.82
CA ILE A 62 8.88 19.94 -9.97
C ILE A 62 7.61 20.31 -10.77
N TYR A 63 7.64 20.11 -12.10
CA TYR A 63 6.45 20.28 -12.92
C TYR A 63 5.56 19.03 -12.81
N PHE A 64 4.92 18.90 -11.66
CA PHE A 64 4.13 17.73 -11.29
C PHE A 64 2.81 17.71 -12.04
N GLY A 65 2.59 16.68 -12.85
CA GLY A 65 1.34 16.47 -13.60
C GLY A 65 0.32 15.65 -12.84
N GLY A 66 0.76 14.61 -12.14
CA GLY A 66 -0.14 13.76 -11.36
C GLY A 66 0.51 12.46 -10.93
N CYS A 67 -0.23 11.70 -10.12
CA CYS A 67 0.21 10.40 -9.65
C CYS A 67 -0.94 9.40 -9.55
N PHE A 68 -0.59 8.11 -9.70
CA PHE A 68 -1.48 7.00 -9.44
C PHE A 68 -0.76 5.96 -8.58
N PHE A 69 -1.40 5.56 -7.49
CA PHE A 69 -0.89 4.55 -6.57
C PHE A 69 -1.77 3.32 -6.68
N PHE A 70 -1.27 2.29 -7.36
CA PHE A 70 -1.95 1.01 -7.38
C PHE A 70 -1.97 0.39 -6.00
N ARG A 71 -3.08 -0.27 -5.69
CA ARG A 71 -3.25 -1.01 -4.45
C ARG A 71 -4.17 -2.19 -4.67
N ARG A 72 -3.62 -3.39 -4.56
CA ARG A 72 -4.38 -4.63 -4.70
C ARG A 72 -5.47 -4.69 -3.63
N GLY A 73 -6.66 -5.21 -3.99
CA GLY A 73 -7.79 -5.30 -3.08
C GLY A 73 -8.52 -3.98 -2.80
N THR A 74 -8.07 -2.84 -3.34
CA THR A 74 -8.78 -1.56 -3.19
C THR A 74 -9.51 -1.24 -4.49
N PRO A 75 -10.85 -1.26 -4.50
CA PRO A 75 -11.64 -0.96 -5.68
C PRO A 75 -11.26 0.41 -6.28
N GLY A 76 -11.12 0.45 -7.61
CA GLY A 76 -10.71 1.67 -8.30
C GLY A 76 -9.21 1.95 -8.29
N CYS A 77 -8.44 1.38 -7.35
CA CYS A 77 -6.98 1.53 -7.29
C CYS A 77 -6.20 0.30 -7.76
N ASN A 78 -6.88 -0.78 -8.12
CA ASN A 78 -6.28 -2.06 -8.55
C ASN A 78 -6.41 -2.33 -10.05
N VAL A 79 -7.19 -1.54 -10.79
CA VAL A 79 -7.49 -1.77 -12.20
C VAL A 79 -6.93 -0.67 -13.10
N LYS A 80 -6.47 -1.04 -14.30
CA LYS A 80 -5.90 -0.12 -15.29
C LYS A 80 -6.88 0.92 -15.81
N ASP A 81 -8.19 0.62 -15.76
CA ASP A 81 -9.23 1.42 -16.41
C ASP A 81 -9.41 2.81 -15.77
N HIS A 82 -8.99 2.96 -14.52
CA HIS A 82 -9.02 4.24 -13.81
C HIS A 82 -7.71 5.04 -13.87
N LEU A 83 -6.63 4.45 -14.38
CA LEU A 83 -5.31 5.08 -14.39
C LEU A 83 -5.32 6.41 -15.16
N PHE A 84 -5.64 6.36 -16.44
CA PHE A 84 -5.47 7.53 -17.31
C PHE A 84 -6.57 8.57 -17.12
N SER A 85 -7.80 8.18 -16.75
CA SER A 85 -8.84 9.14 -16.37
C SER A 85 -8.49 9.90 -15.09
N THR A 86 -7.94 9.22 -14.09
CA THR A 86 -7.47 9.85 -12.84
C THR A 86 -6.27 10.78 -13.09
N LEU A 87 -5.33 10.37 -13.94
CA LEU A 87 -4.19 11.23 -14.32
C LEU A 87 -4.65 12.43 -15.12
N ALA A 88 -5.59 12.27 -16.05
CA ALA A 88 -6.16 13.38 -16.83
C ALA A 88 -6.81 14.42 -15.91
N TYR A 89 -7.59 14.00 -14.93
CA TYR A 89 -8.17 14.91 -13.93
C TYR A 89 -7.09 15.70 -13.17
N GLN A 90 -6.02 15.04 -12.71
CA GLN A 90 -4.94 15.74 -12.02
C GLN A 90 -4.17 16.70 -12.94
N LEU A 91 -3.98 16.33 -14.20
CA LEU A 91 -3.38 17.21 -15.21
C LEU A 91 -4.19 18.49 -15.43
N THR A 92 -5.53 18.44 -15.37
CA THR A 92 -6.36 19.66 -15.46
C THR A 92 -6.15 20.59 -14.27
N THR A 93 -5.81 20.06 -13.12
CA THR A 93 -5.56 20.85 -11.90
C THR A 93 -4.12 21.39 -11.86
N ASN A 94 -3.13 20.58 -12.28
CA ASN A 94 -1.72 20.85 -12.03
C ASN A 94 -1.02 21.48 -13.24
N VAL A 95 -1.57 21.36 -14.45
CA VAL A 95 -0.95 21.86 -15.68
C VAL A 95 -1.78 22.97 -16.31
N HIS A 96 -1.21 24.17 -16.34
CA HIS A 96 -1.90 25.34 -16.86
C HIS A 96 -2.36 25.15 -18.33
N GLY A 97 -3.60 25.51 -18.62
CA GLY A 97 -4.21 25.38 -19.95
C GLY A 97 -4.76 23.98 -20.25
N MET A 98 -4.48 22.97 -19.43
CA MET A 98 -4.93 21.60 -19.67
C MET A 98 -6.46 21.44 -19.57
N VAL A 99 -7.10 22.16 -18.65
CA VAL A 99 -8.54 22.10 -18.40
C VAL A 99 -9.36 22.36 -19.66
N GLU A 100 -9.03 23.40 -20.43
CA GLU A 100 -9.79 23.81 -21.63
C GLU A 100 -9.81 22.70 -22.71
N HIS A 101 -8.71 22.00 -22.86
CA HIS A 101 -8.56 20.95 -23.87
C HIS A 101 -9.22 19.63 -23.44
N VAL A 102 -9.12 19.27 -22.16
CA VAL A 102 -9.78 18.08 -21.60
C VAL A 102 -11.29 18.29 -21.57
N ASP A 103 -11.79 19.46 -21.14
CA ASP A 103 -13.21 19.77 -21.14
C ASP A 103 -13.80 19.71 -22.54
N ARG A 104 -13.08 20.24 -23.56
CA ARG A 104 -13.51 20.13 -24.94
C ARG A 104 -13.64 18.69 -25.40
N ALA A 105 -12.67 17.82 -25.05
CA ALA A 105 -12.73 16.40 -25.36
C ALA A 105 -13.92 15.72 -24.65
N MET A 106 -14.15 16.06 -23.38
CA MET A 106 -15.27 15.53 -22.59
C MET A 106 -16.64 15.98 -23.11
N ILE A 107 -16.77 17.25 -23.56
CA ILE A 107 -18.01 17.75 -24.18
C ILE A 107 -18.33 16.99 -25.47
N GLN A 108 -17.29 16.60 -26.25
CA GLN A 108 -17.47 15.82 -27.48
C GLN A 108 -17.86 14.35 -27.21
N ASP A 109 -17.34 13.77 -26.12
CA ASP A 109 -17.64 12.39 -25.72
C ASP A 109 -17.56 12.21 -24.19
N PHE A 110 -18.71 12.34 -23.51
CA PHE A 110 -18.80 12.15 -22.05
C PHE A 110 -18.49 10.72 -21.60
N SER A 111 -18.40 9.76 -22.52
CA SER A 111 -18.08 8.37 -22.18
C SER A 111 -16.56 8.10 -22.06
N LEU A 112 -15.69 9.09 -22.37
CA LEU A 112 -14.24 8.92 -22.38
C LEU A 112 -13.66 8.27 -21.11
N PRO A 113 -14.08 8.62 -19.89
CA PRO A 113 -13.58 7.97 -18.68
C PRO A 113 -13.92 6.46 -18.56
N LYS A 114 -14.91 6.00 -19.33
CA LYS A 114 -15.34 4.58 -19.39
C LYS A 114 -14.82 3.85 -20.63
N ARG A 115 -14.05 4.53 -21.48
CA ARG A 115 -13.42 3.91 -22.67
C ARG A 115 -12.17 3.13 -22.28
N SER A 116 -11.62 2.36 -23.21
CA SER A 116 -10.36 1.66 -23.00
C SER A 116 -9.21 2.60 -22.60
N ALA A 117 -8.23 2.08 -21.85
CA ALA A 117 -7.04 2.83 -21.41
C ALA A 117 -6.32 3.53 -22.59
N THR A 118 -6.26 2.90 -23.77
CA THR A 118 -5.69 3.47 -24.99
C THR A 118 -6.44 4.73 -25.43
N VAL A 119 -7.78 4.70 -25.43
CA VAL A 119 -8.62 5.84 -25.81
C VAL A 119 -8.50 6.95 -24.77
N GLN A 120 -8.54 6.61 -23.49
CA GLN A 120 -8.36 7.58 -22.41
C GLN A 120 -7.01 8.30 -22.53
N LEU A 121 -5.90 7.55 -22.65
CA LEU A 121 -4.56 8.11 -22.78
C LEU A 121 -4.47 9.05 -23.98
N LYS A 122 -4.97 8.61 -25.15
CA LYS A 122 -4.93 9.41 -26.38
C LYS A 122 -5.75 10.68 -26.26
N ARG A 123 -7.04 10.55 -25.90
CA ARG A 123 -8.00 11.65 -25.98
C ARG A 123 -7.95 12.61 -24.78
N LEU A 124 -7.61 12.10 -23.60
CA LEU A 124 -7.62 12.91 -22.37
C LEU A 124 -6.23 13.43 -21.96
N ILE A 125 -5.14 12.85 -22.50
CA ILE A 125 -3.78 13.22 -22.09
C ILE A 125 -2.96 13.67 -23.31
N ILE A 126 -2.74 12.80 -24.31
CA ILE A 126 -1.80 13.08 -25.41
C ILE A 126 -2.29 14.23 -26.28
N GLU A 127 -3.52 14.14 -26.81
CA GLU A 127 -4.08 15.17 -27.68
C GLU A 127 -4.18 16.54 -26.99
N PRO A 128 -4.67 16.66 -25.73
CA PRO A 128 -4.64 17.90 -24.98
C PRO A 128 -3.23 18.48 -24.77
N ILE A 129 -2.24 17.65 -24.38
CA ILE A 129 -0.87 18.12 -24.15
C ILE A 129 -0.22 18.68 -25.44
N ARG A 130 -0.48 18.06 -26.59
CA ARG A 130 0.02 18.55 -27.89
C ARG A 130 -0.52 19.94 -28.29
N LEU A 131 -1.64 20.35 -27.70
CA LEU A 131 -2.22 21.67 -27.91
C LEU A 131 -1.66 22.74 -26.96
N LEU A 132 -0.92 22.33 -25.93
CA LEU A 132 -0.25 23.27 -25.05
C LEU A 132 1.02 23.85 -25.68
N PRO A 133 1.45 25.05 -25.26
CA PRO A 133 2.80 25.53 -25.55
C PRO A 133 3.83 24.50 -25.02
N ILE A 134 4.92 24.29 -25.76
CA ILE A 134 5.99 23.39 -25.33
C ILE A 134 6.52 23.87 -23.98
N PRO A 135 6.37 23.07 -22.91
CA PRO A 135 6.80 23.49 -21.58
C PRO A 135 8.34 23.51 -21.51
N VAL A 136 8.88 24.43 -20.70
CA VAL A 136 10.33 24.49 -20.40
C VAL A 136 10.83 23.23 -19.71
N HIS A 137 9.97 22.61 -18.89
CA HIS A 137 10.26 21.37 -18.16
C HIS A 137 9.21 20.30 -18.52
N SER A 138 9.65 19.04 -18.54
CA SER A 138 8.74 17.92 -18.76
C SER A 138 7.75 17.75 -17.60
N ILE A 139 6.51 17.41 -17.95
CA ILE A 139 5.46 17.08 -16.98
C ILE A 139 5.81 15.72 -16.33
N ILE A 140 5.89 15.69 -15.01
CA ILE A 140 6.21 14.46 -14.25
C ILE A 140 4.94 13.73 -13.84
N ILE A 141 4.84 12.47 -14.24
CA ILE A 141 3.76 11.54 -13.84
C ILE A 141 4.36 10.41 -13.03
N ILE A 142 3.78 10.14 -11.84
CA ILE A 142 4.23 9.08 -10.94
C ILE A 142 3.21 7.94 -10.94
N ILE A 143 3.69 6.71 -11.17
CA ILE A 143 2.89 5.48 -11.08
C ILE A 143 3.56 4.57 -10.04
N ASP A 144 2.94 4.42 -8.88
CA ASP A 144 3.44 3.56 -7.80
C ASP A 144 2.68 2.23 -7.75
N GLY A 145 3.41 1.15 -7.41
CA GLY A 145 2.80 -0.15 -7.18
C GLY A 145 2.27 -0.82 -8.44
N LEU A 146 2.91 -0.65 -9.60
CA LEU A 146 2.44 -1.26 -10.85
C LEU A 146 2.25 -2.79 -10.74
N ASP A 147 3.03 -3.47 -9.91
CA ASP A 147 2.88 -4.90 -9.58
C ASP A 147 1.57 -5.21 -8.79
N GLU A 148 0.93 -4.20 -8.23
CA GLU A 148 -0.35 -4.32 -7.54
C GLU A 148 -1.58 -4.09 -8.46
N CYS A 149 -1.35 -3.75 -9.72
CA CYS A 149 -2.40 -3.71 -10.75
C CYS A 149 -2.85 -5.13 -11.08
N ASP A 150 -4.18 -5.35 -11.10
CA ASP A 150 -4.76 -6.66 -11.37
C ASP A 150 -4.55 -7.10 -12.82
N GLY A 151 -4.06 -8.34 -12.96
CA GLY A 151 -3.83 -9.00 -14.24
C GLY A 151 -2.52 -8.61 -14.92
N PHE A 152 -1.73 -9.63 -15.28
CA PHE A 152 -0.44 -9.46 -15.97
C PHE A 152 -0.59 -8.74 -17.31
N ASP A 153 -1.66 -9.00 -18.04
CA ASP A 153 -1.93 -8.31 -19.31
C ASP A 153 -2.21 -6.82 -19.09
N SER A 154 -2.88 -6.45 -17.99
CA SER A 154 -3.11 -5.05 -17.64
C SER A 154 -1.80 -4.30 -17.37
N GLN A 155 -0.87 -4.92 -16.66
CA GLN A 155 0.46 -4.34 -16.39
C GLN A 155 1.26 -4.16 -17.68
N ARG A 156 1.21 -5.17 -18.59
CA ARG A 156 1.86 -5.11 -19.91
C ARG A 156 1.25 -4.05 -20.81
N ASP A 157 -0.07 -3.92 -20.82
CA ASP A 157 -0.79 -2.89 -21.59
C ASP A 157 -0.37 -1.49 -21.14
N ILE A 158 -0.33 -1.22 -19.81
CA ILE A 158 0.11 0.05 -19.25
C ILE A 158 1.54 0.38 -19.72
N LEU A 159 2.47 -0.56 -19.57
CA LEU A 159 3.87 -0.37 -19.98
C LEU A 159 4.02 -0.19 -21.49
N THR A 160 3.22 -0.88 -22.30
CA THR A 160 3.17 -0.69 -23.77
C THR A 160 2.72 0.73 -24.12
N LEU A 161 1.66 1.22 -23.50
CA LEU A 161 1.14 2.56 -23.72
C LEU A 161 2.13 3.65 -23.27
N ILE A 162 2.77 3.47 -22.12
CA ILE A 162 3.82 4.38 -21.64
C ILE A 162 5.02 4.37 -22.61
N GLY A 163 5.42 3.21 -23.10
CA GLY A 163 6.49 3.08 -24.08
C GLY A 163 6.19 3.85 -25.39
N GLN A 164 4.94 3.83 -25.85
CA GLN A 164 4.52 4.62 -27.01
C GLN A 164 4.62 6.13 -26.75
N VAL A 165 4.19 6.59 -25.57
CA VAL A 165 4.33 8.02 -25.19
C VAL A 165 5.80 8.40 -25.07
N ALA A 166 6.64 7.53 -24.50
CA ALA A 166 8.07 7.76 -24.30
C ALA A 166 8.85 7.96 -25.63
N MET A 167 8.30 7.46 -26.73
CA MET A 167 8.86 7.64 -28.09
C MET A 167 8.36 8.88 -28.80
N ASP A 168 7.35 9.55 -28.27
CA ASP A 168 6.71 10.69 -28.93
C ASP A 168 7.35 12.02 -28.50
N PRO A 169 8.18 12.66 -29.34
CA PRO A 169 8.87 13.90 -28.98
C PRO A 169 7.91 15.11 -28.86
N SER A 170 6.67 14.97 -29.34
CA SER A 170 5.66 16.02 -29.22
C SER A 170 4.96 16.05 -27.87
N VAL A 171 5.22 15.05 -27.00
CA VAL A 171 4.60 14.90 -25.69
C VAL A 171 5.66 15.03 -24.60
N ALA A 172 5.73 16.20 -23.96
CA ALA A 172 6.72 16.49 -22.93
C ALA A 172 6.33 15.88 -21.58
N ILE A 173 6.19 14.56 -21.51
CA ILE A 173 5.92 13.79 -20.28
C ILE A 173 7.13 12.93 -19.93
N ARG A 174 7.43 12.83 -18.64
CA ARG A 174 8.36 11.87 -18.06
C ARG A 174 7.64 11.05 -17.00
N PHE A 175 7.84 9.73 -17.00
CA PHE A 175 7.20 8.82 -16.07
C PHE A 175 8.18 8.32 -15.01
N ILE A 176 7.76 8.35 -13.76
CA ILE A 176 8.43 7.64 -12.66
C ILE A 176 7.54 6.46 -12.30
N ILE A 177 8.03 5.24 -12.49
CA ILE A 177 7.27 4.00 -12.25
C ILE A 177 7.95 3.24 -11.14
N ALA A 178 7.22 2.96 -10.05
CA ALA A 178 7.70 2.13 -8.96
C ALA A 178 6.99 0.78 -8.94
N SER A 179 7.76 -0.32 -8.83
CA SER A 179 7.21 -1.67 -8.77
C SER A 179 8.18 -2.66 -8.12
N ARG A 180 7.69 -3.85 -7.80
CA ARG A 180 8.55 -5.03 -7.62
C ARG A 180 9.11 -5.44 -8.98
N PRO A 181 10.33 -6.04 -9.02
CA PRO A 181 10.91 -6.56 -10.26
C PRO A 181 10.31 -7.93 -10.61
N GLU A 182 9.00 -7.99 -10.82
CA GLU A 182 8.31 -9.20 -11.25
C GLU A 182 8.66 -9.52 -12.71
N HIS A 183 8.69 -10.81 -13.06
CA HIS A 183 9.17 -11.29 -14.35
C HIS A 183 8.54 -10.56 -15.54
N GLN A 184 7.20 -10.44 -15.57
CA GLN A 184 6.48 -9.78 -16.66
C GLN A 184 6.79 -8.27 -16.77
N ILE A 185 7.08 -7.60 -15.66
CA ILE A 185 7.48 -6.19 -15.64
C ILE A 185 8.91 -6.04 -16.14
N CYS A 186 9.84 -6.89 -15.64
CA CYS A 186 11.22 -6.94 -16.11
C CYS A 186 11.28 -7.18 -17.62
N ASP A 187 10.50 -8.14 -18.14
CA ASP A 187 10.43 -8.46 -19.55
C ASP A 187 10.02 -7.26 -20.42
N MET A 188 9.10 -6.43 -19.93
CA MET A 188 8.67 -5.22 -20.66
C MET A 188 9.74 -4.15 -20.66
N PHE A 189 10.42 -3.93 -19.53
CA PHE A 189 11.51 -2.95 -19.45
C PHE A 189 12.76 -3.37 -20.23
N ASN A 190 12.93 -4.66 -20.50
CA ASN A 190 14.02 -5.21 -21.30
C ASN A 190 13.71 -5.25 -22.81
N LYS A 191 12.55 -4.78 -23.24
CA LYS A 191 12.14 -4.71 -24.67
C LYS A 191 11.99 -3.29 -25.15
N GLU A 192 12.19 -3.07 -26.47
CA GLU A 192 11.85 -1.82 -27.10
C GLU A 192 10.33 -1.56 -27.05
N PRO A 193 9.93 -0.30 -26.86
CA PRO A 193 10.77 0.90 -26.80
C PRO A 193 11.28 1.27 -25.39
N LEU A 194 10.89 0.52 -24.34
CA LEU A 194 11.22 0.90 -22.97
C LEU A 194 12.70 0.76 -22.65
N VAL A 195 13.39 -0.27 -23.18
CA VAL A 195 14.81 -0.49 -22.85
C VAL A 195 15.70 0.70 -23.23
N SER A 196 15.41 1.36 -24.36
CA SER A 196 16.17 2.52 -24.80
C SER A 196 15.75 3.84 -24.15
N ARG A 197 14.58 3.86 -23.48
CA ARG A 197 13.98 5.07 -22.88
C ARG A 197 13.93 5.06 -21.37
N THR A 198 14.38 3.98 -20.73
CA THR A 198 14.27 3.80 -19.27
C THR A 198 15.63 3.91 -18.59
N ARG A 199 15.70 4.73 -17.56
CA ARG A 199 16.74 4.67 -16.54
C ARG A 199 16.23 3.80 -15.40
N HIS A 200 17.00 2.81 -14.97
CA HIS A 200 16.65 1.89 -13.89
C HIS A 200 17.34 2.28 -12.59
N LEU A 201 16.56 2.39 -11.51
CA LEU A 201 17.02 2.67 -10.17
C LEU A 201 16.57 1.54 -9.25
N VAL A 202 17.53 0.79 -8.69
CA VAL A 202 17.27 -0.34 -7.78
C VAL A 202 17.47 0.12 -6.35
N LEU A 203 16.46 0.01 -5.50
CA LEU A 203 16.50 0.53 -4.13
C LEU A 203 17.16 -0.40 -3.11
N ASP A 204 17.42 -1.66 -3.46
CA ASP A 204 17.79 -2.68 -2.47
C ASP A 204 19.19 -2.50 -1.88
N GLU A 205 20.22 -2.34 -2.72
CA GLU A 205 21.62 -2.40 -2.29
C GLU A 205 22.40 -1.07 -2.46
N ALA A 206 21.98 -0.23 -3.40
CA ALA A 206 22.74 0.94 -3.81
C ALA A 206 22.63 2.16 -2.85
N TYR A 207 21.78 2.11 -1.84
CA TYR A 207 21.36 3.29 -1.09
C TYR A 207 21.52 3.19 0.43
N ASP A 208 22.56 2.51 0.92
CA ASP A 208 22.90 2.42 2.36
C ASP A 208 21.68 2.24 3.28
N THR A 209 20.74 1.38 2.83
CA THR A 209 19.45 1.17 3.49
C THR A 209 19.61 0.74 4.95
N ALA A 210 20.72 0.06 5.29
CA ALA A 210 21.03 -0.32 6.66
C ALA A 210 21.25 0.90 7.56
N VAL A 211 21.95 1.93 7.08
CA VAL A 211 22.19 3.19 7.81
C VAL A 211 20.88 3.94 8.03
N ASP A 212 20.03 3.98 7.02
CA ASP A 212 18.70 4.61 7.12
C ASP A 212 17.79 3.87 8.11
N ILE A 213 17.80 2.52 8.10
CA ILE A 213 17.04 1.69 9.05
C ILE A 213 17.59 1.87 10.47
N GLU A 214 18.91 1.91 10.65
CA GLU A 214 19.52 2.14 11.96
C GLU A 214 19.08 3.49 12.53
N ARG A 215 19.14 4.56 11.72
CA ARG A 215 18.66 5.89 12.11
C ARG A 215 17.21 5.86 12.55
N TYR A 216 16.34 5.27 11.72
CA TYR A 216 14.92 5.14 12.01
C TYR A 216 14.66 4.40 13.34
N LEU A 217 15.28 3.23 13.52
CA LEU A 217 15.13 2.45 14.74
C LEU A 217 15.63 3.21 15.96
N ARG A 218 16.80 3.83 15.87
CA ARG A 218 17.42 4.58 16.99
C ARG A 218 16.49 5.71 17.46
N GLU A 219 16.01 6.55 16.55
CA GLU A 219 15.15 7.67 16.89
C GLU A 219 13.81 7.19 17.45
N LYS A 220 13.20 6.16 16.84
CA LYS A 220 11.95 5.60 17.34
C LYS A 220 12.07 4.92 18.71
N PHE A 221 13.14 4.21 18.97
CA PHE A 221 13.38 3.64 20.30
C PHE A 221 13.66 4.69 21.37
N GLU A 222 14.29 5.79 21.00
CA GLU A 222 14.47 6.95 21.89
C GLU A 222 13.13 7.60 22.25
N ASP A 223 12.24 7.77 21.27
CA ASP A 223 10.86 8.22 21.50
C ASP A 223 10.13 7.29 22.49
N ILE A 224 10.14 5.96 22.21
CA ILE A 224 9.51 4.95 23.07
C ILE A 224 10.07 4.97 24.49
N TYR A 225 11.40 5.02 24.63
CA TYR A 225 12.06 5.06 25.93
C TYR A 225 11.69 6.33 26.70
N SER A 226 11.64 7.46 26.03
CA SER A 226 11.30 8.74 26.64
C SER A 226 9.88 8.79 27.17
N CYS A 227 8.94 8.17 26.43
CA CYS A 227 7.51 8.10 26.84
C CYS A 227 7.22 7.04 27.91
N ASN A 228 8.13 6.06 28.13
CA ASN A 228 7.86 4.91 29.00
C ASN A 228 8.89 4.76 30.15
N ARG A 229 9.59 5.83 30.54
CA ARG A 229 10.63 5.80 31.59
C ARG A 229 10.12 5.28 32.93
N ASP A 230 8.91 5.62 33.28
CA ASP A 230 8.25 5.27 34.54
C ASP A 230 7.99 3.77 34.68
N ILE A 231 7.72 3.09 33.57
CA ILE A 231 7.50 1.63 33.53
C ILE A 231 8.76 0.83 33.17
N MET A 232 9.89 1.51 32.94
CA MET A 232 11.19 0.91 32.62
C MET A 232 12.32 1.44 33.51
N PRO A 233 12.19 1.48 34.88
CA PRO A 233 13.15 2.12 35.77
C PRO A 233 14.55 1.49 35.73
N ASP A 234 14.64 0.19 35.42
CA ASP A 234 15.91 -0.57 35.38
C ASP A 234 16.62 -0.49 34.03
N VAL A 235 16.07 0.25 33.07
CA VAL A 235 16.65 0.38 31.73
C VAL A 235 17.52 1.63 31.66
N LYS A 236 18.76 1.47 31.20
CA LYS A 236 19.71 2.58 31.01
C LYS A 236 19.67 3.08 29.57
N SER A 237 19.79 4.39 29.40
CA SER A 237 20.00 5.02 28.08
C SER A 237 21.45 4.81 27.61
N PRO A 238 21.71 4.59 26.30
CA PRO A 238 20.72 4.45 25.22
C PRO A 238 20.02 3.08 25.24
N TRP A 239 18.74 3.06 24.91
CA TRP A 239 17.97 1.84 24.75
C TRP A 239 17.34 1.79 23.35
N PRO A 240 17.40 0.64 22.67
CA PRO A 240 18.07 -0.62 23.06
C PRO A 240 19.59 -0.51 23.07
N SER A 241 20.29 -1.55 23.59
CA SER A 241 21.75 -1.60 23.49
C SER A 241 22.21 -1.58 22.03
N LYS A 242 23.46 -1.18 21.82
CA LYS A 242 24.06 -1.12 20.48
C LYS A 242 23.98 -2.49 19.79
N ASP A 243 24.29 -3.58 20.47
CA ASP A 243 24.28 -4.94 19.91
C ASP A 243 22.86 -5.36 19.50
N ASN A 244 21.85 -5.00 20.30
CA ASN A 244 20.45 -5.26 19.96
C ASN A 244 20.01 -4.47 18.73
N LEU A 245 20.43 -3.20 18.63
CA LEU A 245 20.13 -2.35 17.49
C LEU A 245 20.77 -2.92 16.21
N GLU A 246 22.05 -3.29 16.27
CA GLU A 246 22.77 -3.93 15.15
C GLU A 246 22.10 -5.23 14.73
N THR A 247 21.62 -6.05 15.70
CA THR A 247 20.86 -7.27 15.42
C THR A 247 19.56 -6.98 14.65
N LEU A 248 18.82 -5.94 15.07
CA LEU A 248 17.59 -5.55 14.38
C LEU A 248 17.85 -5.03 12.96
N VAL A 249 18.90 -4.24 12.76
CA VAL A 249 19.32 -3.73 11.45
C VAL A 249 19.72 -4.89 10.54
N TRP A 250 20.49 -5.85 11.04
CA TRP A 250 20.88 -7.03 10.29
C TRP A 250 19.65 -7.87 9.89
N ARG A 251 18.73 -8.12 10.83
CA ARG A 251 17.47 -8.85 10.57
C ARG A 251 16.55 -8.12 9.58
N ALA A 252 16.56 -6.81 9.59
CA ALA A 252 15.77 -6.02 8.65
C ALA A 252 16.22 -6.25 7.19
N SER A 253 17.47 -6.62 6.95
CA SER A 253 18.01 -6.96 5.62
C SER A 253 17.59 -5.96 4.52
N GLY A 254 17.64 -4.66 4.84
CA GLY A 254 17.23 -3.58 3.93
C GLY A 254 15.72 -3.34 3.83
N GLN A 255 14.89 -4.06 4.56
CA GLN A 255 13.43 -3.92 4.52
C GLN A 255 12.93 -2.99 5.64
N PHE A 256 12.53 -1.78 5.30
CA PHE A 256 11.94 -0.84 6.27
C PHE A 256 10.67 -1.37 6.95
N ILE A 257 9.91 -2.24 6.26
CA ILE A 257 8.72 -2.84 6.84
C ILE A 257 9.03 -3.68 8.07
N TYR A 258 10.19 -4.38 8.11
CA TYR A 258 10.63 -5.10 9.30
C TYR A 258 10.81 -4.13 10.48
N ALA A 259 11.58 -3.07 10.27
CA ALA A 259 11.84 -2.07 11.29
C ALA A 259 10.57 -1.38 11.78
N ALA A 260 9.66 -1.00 10.85
CA ALA A 260 8.38 -0.40 11.18
C ALA A 260 7.50 -1.35 12.01
N THR A 261 7.45 -2.63 11.64
CA THR A 261 6.67 -3.66 12.36
C THR A 261 7.23 -3.88 13.77
N VAL A 262 8.56 -3.92 13.91
CA VAL A 262 9.23 -4.00 15.22
C VAL A 262 8.81 -2.82 16.11
N ILE A 263 8.91 -1.60 15.61
CA ILE A 263 8.53 -0.40 16.37
C ILE A 263 7.05 -0.44 16.75
N GLN A 264 6.16 -0.75 15.81
CA GLN A 264 4.72 -0.86 16.10
C GLN A 264 4.40 -1.92 17.15
N PHE A 265 5.11 -3.06 17.13
CA PHE A 265 4.92 -4.11 18.13
C PHE A 265 5.42 -3.67 19.52
N VAL A 266 6.61 -3.08 19.59
CA VAL A 266 7.21 -2.64 20.86
C VAL A 266 6.43 -1.48 21.48
N ASP A 267 5.96 -0.52 20.67
CA ASP A 267 5.19 0.65 21.11
C ASP A 267 3.70 0.36 21.35
N SER A 268 3.24 -0.85 21.04
CA SER A 268 1.82 -1.19 21.18
C SER A 268 1.38 -1.24 22.66
N ASN A 269 0.28 -0.57 22.99
CA ASN A 269 -0.36 -0.62 24.32
C ASN A 269 -1.46 -1.69 24.38
N THR A 270 -1.21 -2.86 23.78
CA THR A 270 -2.23 -3.90 23.58
C THR A 270 -2.30 -4.93 24.68
N ASP A 271 -1.24 -5.04 25.48
CA ASP A 271 -1.08 -5.97 26.59
C ASP A 271 -0.38 -5.27 27.77
N PHE A 272 -0.21 -5.99 28.90
CA PHE A 272 0.44 -5.47 30.10
C PHE A 272 1.98 -5.51 30.08
N ARG A 273 2.59 -5.86 28.92
CA ARG A 273 4.04 -5.97 28.78
C ARG A 273 4.67 -4.62 28.54
N THR A 274 5.82 -4.41 29.15
CA THR A 274 6.66 -3.25 28.91
C THR A 274 7.29 -3.30 27.51
N PRO A 275 7.71 -2.16 26.93
CA PRO A 275 8.46 -2.14 25.68
C PRO A 275 9.72 -3.01 25.73
N LYS A 276 10.40 -3.10 26.87
CA LYS A 276 11.58 -3.96 27.09
C LYS A 276 11.24 -5.45 26.91
N GLU A 277 10.14 -5.90 27.51
CA GLU A 277 9.70 -7.31 27.41
C GLU A 277 9.31 -7.66 25.97
N LYS A 278 8.63 -6.76 25.26
CA LYS A 278 8.28 -6.95 23.85
C LYS A 278 9.50 -7.00 22.95
N LEU A 279 10.47 -6.13 23.18
CA LEU A 279 11.73 -6.20 22.44
C LEU A 279 12.46 -7.52 22.67
N ASN A 280 12.46 -8.03 23.89
CA ASN A 280 13.07 -9.34 24.22
C ASN A 280 12.39 -10.49 23.47
N ILE A 281 11.07 -10.45 23.27
CA ILE A 281 10.35 -11.44 22.45
C ILE A 281 10.90 -11.44 21.00
N ILE A 282 11.09 -10.27 20.41
CA ILE A 282 11.61 -10.15 19.04
C ILE A 282 13.05 -10.64 18.95
N LEU A 283 13.87 -10.33 19.95
CA LEU A 283 15.30 -10.69 19.99
C LEU A 283 15.54 -12.16 20.34
N ASP A 284 14.55 -12.85 20.91
CA ASP A 284 14.68 -14.26 21.33
C ASP A 284 15.23 -15.12 20.18
N PRO A 285 16.35 -15.83 20.41
CA PRO A 285 16.96 -16.71 19.43
C PRO A 285 16.26 -18.07 19.28
N SER A 286 15.20 -18.35 20.08
CA SER A 286 14.50 -19.66 20.05
C SER A 286 14.18 -20.06 18.61
N PRO A 287 14.50 -21.31 18.20
CA PRO A 287 14.29 -21.78 16.85
C PRO A 287 12.79 -22.05 16.63
N ILE A 288 12.05 -21.04 16.24
CA ILE A 288 10.87 -21.28 15.43
C ILE A 288 11.42 -21.92 14.15
N GLN A 289 10.91 -23.10 13.76
CA GLN A 289 11.40 -23.81 12.57
C GLN A 289 11.50 -22.85 11.40
N VAL A 290 12.73 -22.45 11.10
CA VAL A 290 13.01 -21.45 10.06
C VAL A 290 12.80 -22.15 8.74
N SER A 291 11.68 -21.87 8.08
CA SER A 291 11.63 -22.00 6.64
C SER A 291 12.73 -21.07 6.09
N ALA A 292 13.30 -21.38 4.94
CA ALA A 292 14.37 -20.59 4.29
C ALA A 292 13.99 -19.13 3.96
N PHE A 293 12.94 -18.62 4.57
CA PHE A 293 12.29 -17.35 4.30
C PHE A 293 12.62 -16.31 5.38
N SER A 294 12.60 -15.08 4.98
CA SER A 294 13.14 -13.86 5.59
C SER A 294 12.87 -13.72 7.10
N GLU A 295 13.72 -12.97 7.78
CA GLU A 295 13.53 -12.51 9.16
C GLU A 295 12.17 -11.81 9.38
N LEU A 296 11.58 -11.26 8.30
CA LEU A 296 10.24 -10.68 8.32
C LEU A 296 9.16 -11.76 8.57
N ASP A 297 9.27 -12.94 7.95
CA ASP A 297 8.33 -14.06 8.17
C ASP A 297 8.44 -14.58 9.60
N ARG A 298 9.65 -14.62 10.13
CA ARG A 298 9.90 -14.94 11.54
C ARG A 298 9.23 -13.92 12.47
N LEU A 299 9.38 -12.63 12.17
CA LEU A 299 8.73 -11.56 12.93
C LEU A 299 7.20 -11.70 12.91
N TYR A 300 6.61 -11.94 11.74
CA TYR A 300 5.17 -12.19 11.64
C TYR A 300 4.74 -13.40 12.48
N THR A 301 5.47 -14.50 12.40
CA THR A 301 5.21 -15.70 13.20
C THR A 301 5.31 -15.40 14.69
N GLN A 302 6.33 -14.65 15.14
CA GLN A 302 6.49 -14.26 16.54
C GLN A 302 5.32 -13.39 17.03
N ILE A 303 4.85 -12.45 16.22
CA ILE A 303 3.69 -11.61 16.57
C ILE A 303 2.42 -12.44 16.65
N LEU A 304 2.17 -13.31 15.67
CA LEU A 304 0.98 -14.17 15.63
C LEU A 304 0.95 -15.17 16.80
N SER A 305 2.10 -15.69 17.21
CA SER A 305 2.21 -16.63 18.33
C SER A 305 1.91 -16.02 19.70
N GLN A 306 1.82 -14.70 19.80
CA GLN A 306 1.40 -14.05 21.05
C GLN A 306 -0.11 -14.20 21.33
N TYR A 307 -0.90 -14.57 20.32
CA TYR A 307 -2.31 -14.87 20.50
C TYR A 307 -2.49 -16.37 20.78
N PRO A 308 -3.19 -16.75 21.86
CA PRO A 308 -3.21 -18.14 22.34
C PRO A 308 -3.94 -19.11 21.41
N ASP A 309 -4.91 -18.63 20.64
CA ASP A 309 -5.74 -19.46 19.75
C ASP A 309 -5.44 -19.15 18.28
N SER A 310 -4.57 -19.97 17.66
CA SER A 310 -4.16 -19.80 16.27
C SER A 310 -5.30 -20.08 15.28
N GLU A 311 -6.26 -20.95 15.60
CA GLU A 311 -7.38 -21.27 14.70
C GLU A 311 -8.34 -20.08 14.61
N VAL A 312 -8.69 -19.49 15.76
CA VAL A 312 -9.47 -18.25 15.82
C VAL A 312 -8.77 -17.13 15.04
N LEU A 313 -7.46 -17.01 15.21
CA LEU A 313 -6.68 -15.98 14.54
C LEU A 313 -6.68 -16.14 13.01
N VAL A 314 -6.43 -17.35 12.52
CA VAL A 314 -6.47 -17.69 11.09
C VAL A 314 -7.86 -17.45 10.50
N HIS A 315 -8.91 -17.75 11.25
CA HIS A 315 -10.29 -17.52 10.82
C HIS A 315 -10.58 -16.00 10.65
N ILE A 316 -10.21 -15.19 11.64
CA ILE A 316 -10.36 -13.71 11.57
C ILE A 316 -9.54 -13.12 10.43
N LEU A 317 -8.25 -13.49 10.32
CA LEU A 317 -7.37 -13.02 9.26
C LEU A 317 -7.85 -13.46 7.87
N GLY A 318 -8.39 -14.67 7.77
CA GLY A 318 -8.98 -15.18 6.54
C GLY A 318 -10.17 -14.33 6.07
N VAL A 319 -11.06 -13.96 6.99
CA VAL A 319 -12.17 -13.06 6.66
C VAL A 319 -11.65 -11.68 6.23
N ILE A 320 -10.67 -11.11 6.93
CA ILE A 320 -10.06 -9.82 6.54
C ILE A 320 -9.49 -9.89 5.13
N LEU A 321 -8.73 -10.95 4.80
CA LEU A 321 -8.16 -11.16 3.46
C LEU A 321 -9.24 -11.22 2.36
N VAL A 322 -10.30 -12.00 2.60
CA VAL A 322 -11.40 -12.14 1.63
C VAL A 322 -12.14 -10.84 1.43
N LEU A 323 -12.36 -10.08 2.50
CA LEU A 323 -13.00 -8.76 2.41
C LEU A 323 -12.11 -7.75 1.66
N GLU A 324 -10.78 -7.79 1.83
CA GLU A 324 -9.84 -6.93 1.08
C GLU A 324 -9.74 -7.32 -0.41
N GLU A 325 -9.80 -8.60 -0.76
CA GLU A 325 -9.69 -9.06 -2.16
C GLU A 325 -11.02 -9.01 -2.92
N GLY A 326 -12.13 -8.94 -2.20
CA GLY A 326 -13.47 -9.06 -2.75
C GLY A 326 -13.92 -7.82 -3.50
N SER A 327 -13.58 -7.70 -4.77
CA SER A 327 -14.22 -6.79 -5.74
C SER A 327 -15.76 -6.91 -5.79
N MET A 328 -16.35 -7.93 -5.16
CA MET A 328 -17.78 -8.23 -5.19
C MET A 328 -18.62 -7.28 -4.32
N TYR A 329 -17.98 -6.48 -3.45
CA TYR A 329 -18.70 -5.68 -2.44
C TYR A 329 -18.64 -4.17 -2.66
N THR A 330 -18.27 -3.71 -3.85
CA THR A 330 -18.20 -2.28 -4.21
C THR A 330 -19.52 -1.52 -3.99
N HIS A 331 -20.64 -2.24 -3.82
CA HIS A 331 -21.97 -1.67 -3.57
C HIS A 331 -22.42 -1.72 -2.08
N LEU A 332 -21.62 -2.34 -1.18
CA LEU A 332 -22.01 -2.50 0.22
C LEU A 332 -21.38 -1.44 1.16
N GLY A 333 -20.58 -0.54 0.63
CA GLY A 333 -19.97 0.56 1.37
C GLY A 333 -18.81 0.14 2.31
N GLU A 334 -18.21 1.11 3.00
CA GLU A 334 -17.05 0.94 3.91
C GLU A 334 -17.36 0.10 5.16
N HIS A 335 -18.60 -0.21 5.43
CA HIS A 335 -19.06 -1.00 6.58
C HIS A 335 -18.61 -2.45 6.55
N VAL A 336 -18.25 -2.98 5.39
CA VAL A 336 -17.91 -4.39 5.18
C VAL A 336 -16.68 -4.83 5.95
N HIS A 337 -15.74 -3.92 6.20
CA HIS A 337 -14.49 -4.19 6.93
C HIS A 337 -14.57 -3.92 8.43
N SER A 338 -15.76 -3.78 9.01
CA SER A 338 -15.90 -3.46 10.44
C SER A 338 -15.63 -4.69 11.33
N PRO A 339 -15.13 -4.49 12.57
CA PRO A 339 -15.00 -5.58 13.54
C PRO A 339 -16.32 -6.34 13.77
N ALA A 340 -17.46 -5.65 13.76
CA ALA A 340 -18.78 -6.25 13.90
C ALA A 340 -19.13 -7.15 12.71
N THR A 341 -18.79 -6.73 11.48
CA THR A 341 -18.97 -7.56 10.27
C THR A 341 -18.09 -8.81 10.36
N ILE A 342 -16.82 -8.66 10.78
CA ILE A 342 -15.91 -9.79 10.97
C ILE A 342 -16.48 -10.77 12.01
N ALA A 343 -17.01 -10.27 13.14
CA ALA A 343 -17.63 -11.09 14.18
C ALA A 343 -18.87 -11.83 13.65
N THR A 344 -19.70 -11.16 12.89
CA THR A 344 -20.91 -11.75 12.27
C THR A 344 -20.57 -12.85 11.27
N ILE A 345 -19.57 -12.62 10.40
CA ILE A 345 -19.13 -13.59 9.39
C ILE A 345 -18.45 -14.80 10.05
N THR A 346 -17.56 -14.56 11.01
CA THR A 346 -16.84 -15.63 11.71
C THR A 346 -17.73 -16.40 12.66
N GLY A 347 -18.85 -15.82 13.12
CA GLY A 347 -19.68 -16.38 14.20
C GLY A 347 -19.02 -16.30 15.58
N LEU A 348 -17.90 -15.57 15.71
CA LEU A 348 -17.22 -15.33 16.98
C LEU A 348 -17.92 -14.17 17.71
N GLY A 349 -17.88 -14.20 19.05
CA GLY A 349 -18.38 -13.07 19.84
C GLY A 349 -17.52 -11.81 19.62
N ASP A 350 -18.16 -10.64 19.63
CA ASP A 350 -17.51 -9.34 19.41
C ASP A 350 -16.25 -9.15 20.28
N ALA A 351 -16.30 -9.59 21.55
CA ALA A 351 -15.18 -9.48 22.47
C ALA A 351 -13.94 -10.27 21.98
N ASN A 352 -14.14 -11.46 21.42
CA ASN A 352 -13.03 -12.29 20.90
C ASN A 352 -12.40 -11.65 19.67
N VAL A 353 -13.22 -11.11 18.76
CA VAL A 353 -12.72 -10.40 17.58
C VAL A 353 -11.94 -9.15 17.99
N HIS A 354 -12.48 -8.35 18.91
CA HIS A 354 -11.79 -7.16 19.40
C HIS A 354 -10.46 -7.50 20.10
N LEU A 355 -10.39 -8.58 20.88
CA LEU A 355 -9.14 -9.03 21.51
C LEU A 355 -8.11 -9.45 20.48
N ALA A 356 -8.50 -10.25 19.47
CA ALA A 356 -7.62 -10.66 18.39
C ALA A 356 -7.12 -9.45 17.57
N LEU A 357 -8.00 -8.56 17.15
CA LEU A 357 -7.64 -7.34 16.40
C LEU A 357 -6.72 -6.43 17.23
N ARG A 358 -6.92 -6.38 18.54
CA ARG A 358 -6.06 -5.63 19.45
C ARG A 358 -4.65 -6.21 19.51
N ALA A 359 -4.51 -7.53 19.58
CA ALA A 359 -3.21 -8.22 19.58
C ALA A 359 -2.45 -8.03 18.24
N LEU A 360 -3.18 -7.84 17.14
CA LEU A 360 -2.62 -7.70 15.78
C LEU A 360 -2.31 -6.27 15.35
N ARG A 361 -2.47 -5.25 16.20
CA ARG A 361 -2.32 -3.82 15.82
C ARG A 361 -1.00 -3.47 15.14
N SER A 362 0.05 -4.24 15.35
CA SER A 362 1.35 -4.05 14.68
C SER A 362 1.37 -4.48 13.21
N ILE A 363 0.42 -5.29 12.78
CA ILE A 363 0.34 -5.88 11.43
C ILE A 363 -1.00 -5.65 10.74
N ILE A 364 -1.98 -5.08 11.46
CA ILE A 364 -3.26 -4.60 10.90
C ILE A 364 -3.44 -3.11 11.20
N LYS A 365 -4.15 -2.42 10.32
CA LYS A 365 -4.58 -1.02 10.50
C LYS A 365 -6.06 -1.01 10.85
N ILE A 366 -6.41 -0.32 11.94
CA ILE A 366 -7.79 -0.03 12.34
C ILE A 366 -7.96 1.49 12.26
N TRP A 367 -8.91 1.96 11.48
CA TRP A 367 -9.22 3.39 11.39
C TRP A 367 -10.71 3.61 11.54
N THR A 368 -11.07 4.83 11.82
CA THR A 368 -12.47 5.24 11.99
C THR A 368 -12.89 6.10 10.82
N ALA A 369 -13.86 5.61 10.04
CA ALA A 369 -14.43 6.33 8.91
C ALA A 369 -15.77 6.99 9.31
N PRO A 370 -16.08 8.20 8.83
CA PRO A 370 -17.41 8.77 8.93
C PRO A 370 -18.37 8.00 8.02
N VAL A 371 -19.61 7.82 8.46
CA VAL A 371 -20.68 7.24 7.63
C VAL A 371 -21.40 8.37 6.89
N PHE A 372 -21.50 8.23 5.58
CA PHE A 372 -22.32 9.10 4.75
C PHE A 372 -23.62 8.37 4.40
N ASP A 373 -24.77 8.98 4.66
CA ASP A 373 -26.04 8.45 4.19
C ASP A 373 -26.21 8.78 2.70
N ASP A 374 -26.59 7.79 1.90
CA ASP A 374 -26.81 7.88 0.42
C ASP A 374 -27.96 8.81 0.00
N ALA A 375 -28.59 9.52 0.93
CA ALA A 375 -29.72 10.39 0.64
C ALA A 375 -29.32 11.88 0.76
N ASP A 376 -28.97 12.47 -0.36
CA ASP A 376 -29.00 13.94 -0.66
C ASP A 376 -28.30 14.94 0.28
N ASN A 377 -27.63 14.53 1.35
CA ASN A 377 -26.90 15.44 2.23
C ASN A 377 -25.46 14.98 2.46
N ASN A 378 -24.51 15.73 1.94
CA ASN A 378 -23.06 15.57 2.15
C ASN A 378 -22.62 15.81 3.60
N GLU A 379 -23.49 15.74 4.60
CA GLU A 379 -23.12 15.87 6.00
C GLU A 379 -22.92 14.48 6.62
N PRO A 380 -21.81 14.26 7.35
CA PRO A 380 -21.56 12.99 8.02
C PRO A 380 -22.59 12.79 9.13
N ASN A 381 -23.27 11.66 9.14
CA ASN A 381 -24.35 11.26 10.07
C ASN A 381 -23.89 11.14 11.57
N GLY A 382 -22.72 11.63 11.92
CA GLY A 382 -22.19 11.54 13.29
C GLY A 382 -21.80 10.12 13.73
N THR A 383 -22.21 9.08 13.01
CA THR A 383 -21.85 7.69 13.27
C THR A 383 -20.45 7.40 12.72
N LYS A 384 -19.57 6.92 13.59
CA LYS A 384 -18.20 6.55 13.22
C LYS A 384 -18.08 5.04 13.21
N ILE A 385 -17.62 4.47 12.10
CA ILE A 385 -17.39 3.02 11.98
C ILE A 385 -15.90 2.74 11.94
N GLN A 386 -15.49 1.73 12.71
CA GLN A 386 -14.13 1.20 12.65
C GLN A 386 -14.01 0.26 11.45
N SER A 387 -12.97 0.42 10.66
CA SER A 387 -12.63 -0.41 9.53
C SER A 387 -11.26 -1.05 9.74
N VAL A 388 -11.06 -2.28 9.24
CA VAL A 388 -9.85 -3.09 9.47
C VAL A 388 -9.24 -3.49 8.14
N LYS A 389 -7.92 -3.37 8.02
CA LYS A 389 -7.16 -3.95 6.88
C LYS A 389 -5.72 -4.30 7.27
N LEU A 390 -5.06 -5.07 6.42
CA LEU A 390 -3.65 -5.39 6.62
C LEU A 390 -2.78 -4.14 6.46
N CYS A 391 -1.74 -4.02 7.28
CA CYS A 391 -0.81 -2.88 7.21
C CYS A 391 0.02 -2.87 5.94
N HIS A 392 0.40 -4.04 5.44
CA HIS A 392 1.33 -4.14 4.32
C HIS A 392 1.11 -5.42 3.50
N ARG A 393 1.31 -5.33 2.18
CA ARG A 393 1.16 -6.44 1.24
C ARG A 393 2.02 -7.66 1.57
N SER A 394 3.23 -7.48 2.11
CA SER A 394 4.10 -8.60 2.48
C SER A 394 3.50 -9.51 3.55
N PHE A 395 2.62 -8.99 4.41
CA PHE A 395 1.89 -9.81 5.39
C PHE A 395 0.81 -10.66 4.72
N HIS A 396 0.12 -10.11 3.73
CA HIS A 396 -0.78 -10.89 2.87
C HIS A 396 -0.02 -12.02 2.16
N ASP A 397 1.10 -11.68 1.50
CA ASP A 397 1.94 -12.65 0.78
C ASP A 397 2.46 -13.75 1.73
N PHE A 398 2.75 -13.41 2.99
CA PHE A 398 3.11 -14.37 4.03
C PHE A 398 1.93 -15.30 4.35
N LEU A 399 0.76 -14.78 4.65
CA LEU A 399 -0.41 -15.56 5.05
C LEU A 399 -0.90 -16.52 3.95
N THR A 400 -0.75 -16.15 2.67
CA THR A 400 -1.19 -16.93 1.51
C THR A 400 -0.15 -17.90 0.96
N ASP A 401 1.05 -17.95 1.55
CA ASP A 401 2.10 -18.89 1.21
C ASP A 401 2.29 -19.93 2.33
N LYS A 402 1.91 -21.18 2.06
CA LYS A 402 1.97 -22.28 3.05
C LYS A 402 3.38 -22.58 3.55
N ALA A 403 4.39 -22.41 2.68
CA ALA A 403 5.77 -22.69 3.07
C ALA A 403 6.33 -21.61 4.02
N ARG A 404 5.77 -20.39 3.98
CA ARG A 404 6.17 -19.24 4.78
C ARG A 404 5.41 -19.18 6.10
N SER A 405 4.09 -19.31 6.07
CA SER A 405 3.21 -19.07 7.22
C SER A 405 2.94 -20.30 8.08
N GLY A 406 3.20 -21.50 7.57
CA GLY A 406 3.01 -22.75 8.35
C GLY A 406 1.62 -22.87 8.94
N PRO A 407 1.47 -22.83 10.30
CA PRO A 407 0.16 -22.96 10.96
C PRO A 407 -0.79 -21.77 10.72
N TYR A 408 -0.27 -20.64 10.22
CA TYR A 408 -1.05 -19.44 9.92
C TYR A 408 -1.44 -19.34 8.45
N PHE A 409 -1.25 -20.41 7.68
CA PHE A 409 -1.60 -20.46 6.26
C PHE A 409 -3.10 -20.26 6.04
N ILE A 410 -3.44 -19.38 5.12
CA ILE A 410 -4.82 -19.09 4.71
C ILE A 410 -5.03 -19.54 3.27
N GLU A 411 -5.82 -20.59 3.09
CA GLU A 411 -6.22 -21.07 1.78
C GLU A 411 -7.39 -20.20 1.27
N THR A 412 -7.08 -19.12 0.58
CA THR A 412 -8.05 -18.09 0.18
C THR A 412 -9.30 -18.66 -0.50
N PRO A 413 -9.24 -19.59 -1.48
CA PRO A 413 -10.43 -20.13 -2.12
C PRO A 413 -11.38 -20.85 -1.14
N LEU A 414 -10.82 -21.55 -0.16
CA LEU A 414 -11.59 -22.26 0.87
C LEU A 414 -12.31 -21.26 1.79
N VAL A 415 -11.59 -20.20 2.18
CA VAL A 415 -12.15 -19.14 3.05
C VAL A 415 -13.23 -18.36 2.31
N VAL A 416 -13.02 -18.02 1.04
CA VAL A 416 -14.07 -17.39 0.17
C VAL A 416 -15.34 -18.21 0.17
N GLY A 417 -15.23 -19.53 -0.04
CA GLY A 417 -16.39 -20.44 0.01
C GLY A 417 -17.13 -20.39 1.35
N ARG A 418 -16.42 -20.42 2.47
CA ARG A 418 -17.02 -20.33 3.82
C ARG A 418 -17.68 -18.99 4.07
N VAL A 419 -17.05 -17.88 3.68
CA VAL A 419 -17.58 -16.52 3.83
C VAL A 419 -18.88 -16.38 3.02
N LEU A 420 -18.90 -16.85 1.77
CA LEU A 420 -20.09 -16.81 0.92
C LEU A 420 -21.24 -17.65 1.49
N CYS A 421 -20.97 -18.87 1.95
CA CYS A 421 -21.98 -19.70 2.61
C CYS A 421 -22.57 -18.99 3.83
N ARG A 422 -21.72 -18.38 4.66
CA ARG A 422 -22.19 -17.66 5.85
C ARG A 422 -23.04 -16.44 5.53
N ILE A 423 -22.67 -15.66 4.51
CA ILE A 423 -23.46 -14.52 4.04
C ILE A 423 -24.84 -14.98 3.54
N LEU A 424 -24.91 -16.08 2.79
CA LEU A 424 -26.16 -16.65 2.32
C LEU A 424 -27.05 -17.15 3.47
N GLU A 425 -26.49 -17.79 4.50
CA GLU A 425 -27.21 -18.19 5.71
C GLU A 425 -27.82 -16.97 6.42
N LEU A 426 -27.02 -15.92 6.64
CA LEU A 426 -27.48 -14.69 7.28
C LEU A 426 -28.61 -14.02 6.47
N ALA A 427 -28.45 -13.91 5.16
CA ALA A 427 -29.47 -13.36 4.28
C ALA A 427 -30.79 -14.17 4.33
N THR A 428 -30.70 -15.51 4.33
CA THR A 428 -31.90 -16.38 4.40
C THR A 428 -32.60 -16.29 5.76
N THR A 429 -31.87 -16.10 6.83
CA THR A 429 -32.42 -15.93 8.19
C THR A 429 -33.16 -14.60 8.30
N SER A 430 -32.56 -13.52 7.87
CA SER A 430 -33.19 -12.19 7.85
C SER A 430 -34.45 -12.15 6.98
N PHE A 431 -34.47 -12.87 5.83
CA PHE A 431 -35.65 -12.99 4.99
C PHE A 431 -36.79 -13.76 5.65
N LYS A 432 -36.51 -14.79 6.47
CA LYS A 432 -37.51 -15.54 7.23
C LYS A 432 -38.13 -14.69 8.34
N GLU A 433 -37.30 -13.91 9.05
CA GLU A 433 -37.77 -13.00 10.10
C GLU A 433 -38.69 -11.89 9.54
N LEU A 434 -38.30 -11.26 8.40
CA LEU A 434 -39.12 -10.28 7.71
C LEU A 434 -40.49 -10.86 7.21
N LYS A 435 -40.53 -12.13 6.83
CA LYS A 435 -41.81 -12.81 6.48
C LYS A 435 -42.64 -13.19 7.72
N GLY A 436 -41.99 -13.46 8.85
CA GLY A 436 -42.67 -13.76 10.11
C GLY A 436 -43.32 -12.53 10.77
N CYS A 437 -42.76 -11.33 10.58
CA CYS A 437 -43.32 -10.07 11.08
C CYS A 437 -44.49 -9.53 10.23
N ARG A 438 -44.81 -10.11 9.09
CA ARG A 438 -45.98 -9.74 8.24
C ARG A 438 -47.20 -10.66 8.40
N ARG A 439 -47.22 -11.50 9.41
CA ARG A 439 -48.38 -12.23 9.90
C ARG A 439 -48.73 -11.74 11.30
#